data_bbcd445d797c7654d80a6aa808b34681
#
_entry.id   bbcd445d797c7654d80a6aa808b34681
#
_cell.length_a   1.000
_cell.length_b   1.000
_cell.length_c   1.000
_cell.angle_alpha   90.00
_cell.angle_beta   90.00
_cell.angle_gamma   90.00
#
_symmetry.space_group_name_H-M   'P 1'
#
loop_
_entity.id
_entity.type
_entity.pdbx_description
1 polymer ?
#
loop_
_entity_poly.entity_id
_entity_poly.type
_entity_poly.pdbx_seq_one_letter_code
_entity_poly.pdbx_strand_id
1 'polypeptide(L)'
;FAALAKLLGVDEVHVFDEKGKIINGSVPKYYGFTMDSGEQIGFFKPMLSDHTLSLCQDVTPNTAEGKPMMYAMVWAENDNALVQIGVTPDRLLEWMQSSDISKIVGRLPLVEGMSIYVVENATGTVIAATNDDILGYEIFPEDRIQDSLEEGKRYQKTVSFHNSSRYVVYEKMGEYDILVSYKIRAANKTLPLSMAEFALILIAALLLLTRVTRSYINYLERQGRELRTSNMAKTDFLRRMSHDIRTPLNGIRGVTAIAEYYADDMEKQAECRHKVMQASGFLMELVNNVLNMNKLESGEMKPENKPFDLIELLTETASIVEMQGQEYAIHFQMQMGKHKYRHLIGSPLYLKQVLQNIGGNAVKYNRAGGAVTFASEDVSYSDGRAVIKFTCTDTGRGMSREFLVHAFEPFSQENTDARTTFTGTGLGLAITKQMVELMEGTISLKSEQNVGTTISVTIPFRIDVDYTEPQEDAKPADAASLEGVHVLLVEDNELNMEIAEFLLKKAGITVTTAYNGQEAVDVFRTKAAGTFDVILMDVMMPVMDGLTAAREIHATNRVDAAEIPIFAMTANAFYDDVRQSKEAGMVEHLSKPIQEQELLDAIRRHVKR
;
A
#
# COMPACT_ATOMS: atom_id res chain seq x y z
N PHE A 1 -3.24 33.79 17.59
CA PHE A 1 -3.64 32.77 16.64
C PHE A 1 -4.96 32.07 17.00
N ALA A 2 -5.28 31.82 18.26
CA ALA A 2 -6.59 31.27 18.64
C ALA A 2 -7.76 32.18 18.22
N ALA A 3 -7.62 33.51 18.38
CA ALA A 3 -8.62 34.48 17.89
C ALA A 3 -8.67 34.51 16.34
N LEU A 4 -7.54 34.32 15.67
CA LEU A 4 -7.45 34.23 14.21
C LEU A 4 -8.14 32.96 13.70
N ALA A 5 -7.91 31.80 14.31
CA ALA A 5 -8.57 30.56 13.96
C ALA A 5 -10.11 30.70 14.08
N LYS A 6 -10.59 31.34 15.16
CA LYS A 6 -12.00 31.62 15.34
C LYS A 6 -12.55 32.60 14.28
N LEU A 7 -11.79 33.62 13.91
CA LEU A 7 -12.17 34.60 12.88
C LEU A 7 -12.27 33.93 11.51
N LEU A 8 -11.31 33.04 11.18
CA LEU A 8 -11.29 32.29 9.92
C LEU A 8 -12.28 31.13 9.91
N GLY A 9 -12.88 30.80 11.05
CA GLY A 9 -13.80 29.68 11.17
C GLY A 9 -13.13 28.31 11.11
N VAL A 10 -11.81 28.22 11.29
CA VAL A 10 -11.03 26.98 11.30
C VAL A 10 -10.77 26.49 12.72
N ASP A 11 -10.41 25.21 12.90
CA ASP A 11 -10.13 24.64 14.20
C ASP A 11 -8.71 24.94 14.65
N GLU A 12 -7.76 24.91 13.73
CA GLU A 12 -6.33 25.10 14.01
C GLU A 12 -5.67 26.00 12.97
N VAL A 13 -4.70 26.79 13.42
CA VAL A 13 -3.77 27.56 12.57
C VAL A 13 -2.38 27.37 13.10
N HIS A 14 -1.44 26.96 12.26
CA HIS A 14 -0.03 26.79 12.60
C HIS A 14 0.84 27.60 11.64
N VAL A 15 1.93 28.13 12.18
CA VAL A 15 2.95 28.86 11.42
C VAL A 15 4.27 28.11 11.59
N PHE A 16 4.86 27.75 10.45
CA PHE A 16 6.14 27.08 10.38
C PHE A 16 7.22 28.06 9.90
N ASP A 17 8.44 27.87 10.36
CA ASP A 17 9.60 28.55 9.81
C ASP A 17 10.00 27.95 8.45
N GLU A 18 11.00 28.56 7.80
CA GLU A 18 11.54 28.11 6.50
C GLU A 18 12.12 26.67 6.53
N LYS A 19 12.38 26.12 7.72
CA LYS A 19 12.89 24.76 7.93
C LYS A 19 11.77 23.75 8.23
N GLY A 20 10.52 24.20 8.19
CA GLY A 20 9.37 23.34 8.45
C GLY A 20 9.14 23.00 9.92
N LYS A 21 9.59 23.88 10.85
CA LYS A 21 9.32 23.74 12.28
C LYS A 21 8.19 24.67 12.71
N ILE A 22 7.23 24.16 13.48
CA ILE A 22 6.13 24.97 14.04
C ILE A 22 6.70 25.93 15.08
N ILE A 23 6.61 27.22 14.78
CA ILE A 23 7.10 28.32 15.62
C ILE A 23 5.98 29.07 16.33
N ASN A 24 4.75 29.02 15.78
CA ASN A 24 3.59 29.69 16.36
C ASN A 24 2.29 29.03 15.88
N GLY A 25 1.16 29.33 16.52
CA GLY A 25 -0.14 28.80 16.10
C GLY A 25 -1.23 28.97 17.16
N SER A 26 -2.42 28.44 16.83
CA SER A 26 -3.58 28.44 17.73
C SER A 26 -3.47 27.41 18.86
N VAL A 27 -2.63 26.40 18.72
CA VAL A 27 -2.47 25.27 19.66
C VAL A 27 -1.01 25.17 20.11
N PRO A 28 -0.65 25.73 21.28
CA PRO A 28 0.76 25.82 21.73
C PRO A 28 1.49 24.49 21.92
N LYS A 29 0.78 23.38 22.18
CA LYS A 29 1.38 22.05 22.37
C LYS A 29 2.08 21.49 21.12
N TYR A 30 1.83 22.05 19.92
CA TYR A 30 2.49 21.66 18.69
C TYR A 30 3.80 22.42 18.43
N TYR A 31 4.12 23.43 19.24
CA TYR A 31 5.35 24.22 19.05
C TYR A 31 6.59 23.32 19.12
N GLY A 32 7.43 23.44 18.14
CA GLY A 32 8.65 22.66 18.02
C GLY A 32 8.53 21.39 17.16
N PHE A 33 7.32 20.96 16.80
CA PHE A 33 7.14 19.89 15.82
C PHE A 33 7.71 20.32 14.47
N THR A 34 8.27 19.35 13.75
CA THR A 34 8.89 19.55 12.42
C THR A 34 8.19 18.66 11.40
N MET A 35 8.51 18.86 10.13
CA MET A 35 8.02 17.99 9.03
C MET A 35 8.45 16.52 9.18
N ASP A 36 9.33 16.18 10.13
CA ASP A 36 9.73 14.81 10.44
C ASP A 36 9.04 14.24 11.71
N SER A 37 8.16 15.01 12.34
CA SER A 37 7.52 14.62 13.60
C SER A 37 6.36 13.62 13.45
N GLY A 38 5.94 13.27 12.24
CA GLY A 38 4.88 12.30 11.95
C GLY A 38 4.40 12.39 10.51
N GLU A 39 3.65 11.39 10.07
CA GLU A 39 3.18 11.27 8.68
C GLU A 39 2.29 12.43 8.24
N GLN A 40 1.41 12.88 9.12
CA GLN A 40 0.48 13.98 8.81
C GLN A 40 1.23 15.28 8.49
N ILE A 41 2.21 15.66 9.32
CA ILE A 41 3.02 16.87 9.08
C ILE A 41 4.00 16.62 7.93
N GLY A 42 4.53 15.40 7.81
CA GLY A 42 5.47 14.97 6.78
C GLY A 42 4.91 15.07 5.35
N PHE A 43 3.60 14.98 5.18
CA PHE A 43 2.93 15.17 3.89
C PHE A 43 3.29 16.51 3.22
N PHE A 44 3.54 17.55 4.00
CA PHE A 44 3.86 18.90 3.51
C PHE A 44 5.36 19.13 3.24
N LYS A 45 6.21 18.13 3.47
CA LYS A 45 7.66 18.21 3.30
C LYS A 45 8.13 18.66 1.89
N PRO A 46 7.46 18.28 0.79
CA PRO A 46 7.82 18.77 -0.55
C PRO A 46 7.78 20.30 -0.69
N MET A 47 6.98 20.99 0.12
CA MET A 47 6.87 22.45 0.10
C MET A 47 8.15 23.15 0.57
N LEU A 48 9.04 22.47 1.32
CA LEU A 48 10.33 23.04 1.73
C LEU A 48 11.31 23.19 0.57
N SER A 49 11.11 22.46 -0.52
CA SER A 49 11.94 22.52 -1.72
C SER A 49 11.29 23.25 -2.89
N ASP A 50 9.98 23.43 -2.85
CA ASP A 50 9.20 24.11 -3.89
C ASP A 50 8.18 25.07 -3.25
N HIS A 51 8.52 26.35 -3.24
CA HIS A 51 7.72 27.42 -2.63
C HIS A 51 6.45 27.78 -3.45
N THR A 52 6.31 27.25 -4.65
CA THR A 52 5.11 27.47 -5.48
C THR A 52 3.96 26.54 -5.12
N LEU A 53 4.23 25.49 -4.33
CA LEU A 53 3.22 24.52 -3.95
C LEU A 53 2.26 25.09 -2.90
N SER A 54 1.00 24.73 -3.08
CA SER A 54 -0.03 24.77 -2.04
C SER A 54 -0.64 23.38 -1.94
N LEU A 55 -0.59 22.79 -0.77
CA LEU A 55 -1.02 21.41 -0.56
C LEU A 55 -2.21 21.35 0.38
N CYS A 56 -3.14 20.45 0.08
CA CYS A 56 -4.24 20.07 0.94
C CYS A 56 -4.22 18.56 1.12
N GLN A 57 -4.27 18.13 2.37
CA GLN A 57 -4.25 16.72 2.76
C GLN A 57 -5.68 16.22 2.97
N ASP A 58 -5.96 14.98 2.61
CA ASP A 58 -7.20 14.31 2.96
C ASP A 58 -7.35 14.18 4.49
N VAL A 59 -8.56 13.83 4.95
CA VAL A 59 -8.82 13.62 6.38
C VAL A 59 -7.87 12.56 6.93
N THR A 60 -6.93 13.00 7.77
CA THR A 60 -5.87 12.18 8.32
C THR A 60 -5.78 12.41 9.83
N PRO A 61 -5.45 11.38 10.65
CA PRO A 61 -5.20 11.58 12.07
C PRO A 61 -4.07 12.57 12.30
N ASN A 62 -4.28 13.60 13.14
CA ASN A 62 -3.23 14.56 13.42
C ASN A 62 -2.09 13.92 14.23
N THR A 63 -0.87 14.42 14.01
CA THR A 63 0.36 13.85 14.58
C THR A 63 0.39 13.80 16.10
N ALA A 64 -0.32 14.68 16.81
CA ALA A 64 -0.19 14.80 18.25
C ALA A 64 -1.31 14.11 19.04
N GLU A 65 -2.52 13.97 18.47
CA GLU A 65 -3.70 13.48 19.20
C GLU A 65 -4.40 12.31 18.51
N GLY A 66 -4.02 12.00 17.26
CA GLY A 66 -4.73 11.02 16.46
C GLY A 66 -6.15 11.45 16.07
N LYS A 67 -6.51 12.74 16.24
CA LYS A 67 -7.81 13.29 15.87
C LYS A 67 -7.91 13.43 14.34
N PRO A 68 -8.98 12.96 13.70
CA PRO A 68 -9.17 13.14 12.26
C PRO A 68 -9.31 14.63 11.93
N MET A 69 -8.43 15.12 11.08
CA MET A 69 -8.35 16.51 10.63
C MET A 69 -8.01 16.57 9.15
N MET A 70 -8.47 17.60 8.48
CA MET A 70 -8.00 17.97 7.14
C MET A 70 -7.12 19.21 7.27
N TYR A 71 -5.93 19.16 6.66
CA TYR A 71 -4.98 20.27 6.69
C TYR A 71 -4.70 20.81 5.30
N ALA A 72 -4.61 22.13 5.19
CA ALA A 72 -4.09 22.81 4.02
C ALA A 72 -2.94 23.72 4.42
N MET A 73 -1.92 23.81 3.56
CA MET A 73 -0.71 24.61 3.82
C MET A 73 -0.33 25.41 2.59
N VAL A 74 0.11 26.63 2.84
CA VAL A 74 0.60 27.57 1.81
C VAL A 74 1.82 28.34 2.34
N TRP A 75 2.68 28.81 1.44
CA TRP A 75 3.69 29.80 1.77
C TRP A 75 3.07 31.18 1.97
N ALA A 76 3.59 31.95 2.91
CA ALA A 76 3.27 33.36 3.05
C ALA A 76 3.82 34.15 1.84
N GLU A 77 3.19 35.28 1.50
CA GLU A 77 3.55 36.08 0.32
C GLU A 77 5.03 36.52 0.26
N ASN A 78 5.71 36.58 1.38
CA ASN A 78 7.12 36.95 1.51
C ASN A 78 8.08 35.76 1.63
N ASP A 79 7.62 34.53 1.40
CA ASP A 79 8.38 33.29 1.45
C ASP A 79 9.18 33.04 2.76
N ASN A 80 8.80 33.68 3.85
CA ASN A 80 9.51 33.56 5.13
C ASN A 80 8.83 32.63 6.15
N ALA A 81 7.65 32.11 5.83
CA ALA A 81 6.89 31.22 6.70
C ALA A 81 5.90 30.38 5.90
N LEU A 82 5.58 29.17 6.39
CA LEU A 82 4.43 28.41 5.90
C LEU A 82 3.28 28.56 6.89
N VAL A 83 2.09 28.70 6.36
CA VAL A 83 0.85 28.77 7.14
C VAL A 83 0.01 27.54 6.85
N GLN A 84 -0.31 26.81 7.90
CA GLN A 84 -1.19 25.64 7.85
C GLN A 84 -2.48 25.95 8.59
N ILE A 85 -3.60 25.57 7.99
CA ILE A 85 -4.91 25.57 8.64
C ILE A 85 -5.41 24.14 8.78
N GLY A 86 -6.08 23.83 9.91
CA GLY A 86 -6.68 22.54 10.18
C GLY A 86 -8.18 22.66 10.45
N VAL A 87 -8.97 21.75 9.87
CA VAL A 87 -10.42 21.71 10.00
C VAL A 87 -10.87 20.28 10.31
N THR A 88 -11.79 20.12 11.26
CA THR A 88 -12.42 18.82 11.53
C THR A 88 -13.43 18.47 10.42
N PRO A 89 -13.67 17.17 10.16
CA PRO A 89 -14.70 16.73 9.20
C PRO A 89 -16.09 17.30 9.50
N ASP A 90 -16.46 17.41 10.77
CA ASP A 90 -17.77 17.98 11.19
C ASP A 90 -17.89 19.45 10.81
N ARG A 91 -16.83 20.23 11.02
CA ARG A 91 -16.80 21.64 10.64
C ARG A 91 -16.75 21.84 9.13
N LEU A 92 -16.09 20.96 8.41
CA LEU A 92 -16.12 20.94 6.95
C LEU A 92 -17.55 20.67 6.45
N LEU A 93 -18.25 19.73 7.06
CA LEU A 93 -19.67 19.45 6.79
C LEU A 93 -20.56 20.65 7.14
N GLU A 94 -20.33 21.32 8.27
CA GLU A 94 -21.01 22.58 8.61
C GLU A 94 -20.75 23.68 7.57
N TRP A 95 -19.54 23.80 7.04
CA TRP A 95 -19.25 24.72 5.95
C TRP A 95 -19.94 24.33 4.66
N MET A 96 -19.95 23.06 4.30
CA MET A 96 -20.65 22.55 3.12
C MET A 96 -22.17 22.71 3.25
N GLN A 97 -22.72 22.55 4.45
CA GLN A 97 -24.15 22.80 4.75
C GLN A 97 -24.44 24.28 4.96
N SER A 98 -23.48 25.10 5.40
CA SER A 98 -23.58 26.52 5.61
C SER A 98 -23.16 27.39 4.40
N SER A 99 -23.01 26.78 3.23
CA SER A 99 -23.05 27.48 1.94
C SER A 99 -24.48 28.04 1.72
N ASP A 100 -25.01 28.61 2.78
CA ASP A 100 -26.26 29.35 2.78
C ASP A 100 -26.03 30.58 1.92
N ILE A 101 -26.60 30.54 0.73
CA ILE A 101 -26.56 31.63 -0.24
C ILE A 101 -26.88 32.97 0.47
N SER A 102 -27.70 32.92 1.52
CA SER A 102 -28.09 34.12 2.30
C SER A 102 -26.89 34.74 3.03
N LYS A 103 -25.95 33.95 3.58
CA LYS A 103 -24.76 34.49 4.26
C LYS A 103 -23.73 35.07 3.29
N ILE A 104 -23.67 34.56 2.06
CA ILE A 104 -22.80 35.09 1.01
C ILE A 104 -23.36 36.40 0.52
N VAL A 105 -24.65 36.44 0.19
CA VAL A 105 -25.33 37.62 -0.31
C VAL A 105 -25.35 38.75 0.74
N GLY A 106 -25.60 38.43 2.02
CA GLY A 106 -25.60 39.39 3.12
C GLY A 106 -24.25 40.09 3.40
N ARG A 107 -23.13 39.55 2.92
CA ARG A 107 -21.77 40.09 3.09
C ARG A 107 -21.26 40.89 1.88
N LEU A 108 -22.03 40.98 0.79
CA LEU A 108 -21.60 41.73 -0.39
C LEU A 108 -21.53 43.21 -0.08
N PRO A 109 -20.40 43.90 -0.36
CA PRO A 109 -20.30 45.35 -0.19
C PRO A 109 -21.12 46.03 -1.29
N LEU A 110 -22.24 46.61 -0.93
CA LEU A 110 -23.14 47.30 -1.85
C LEU A 110 -23.06 48.80 -1.72
N VAL A 111 -23.36 49.49 -2.82
CA VAL A 111 -23.53 50.92 -2.84
C VAL A 111 -24.85 51.29 -2.14
N GLU A 112 -24.89 52.44 -1.44
CA GLU A 112 -26.07 52.91 -0.73
C GLU A 112 -27.31 52.95 -1.65
N GLY A 113 -28.38 52.28 -1.25
CA GLY A 113 -29.62 52.16 -2.02
C GLY A 113 -29.73 50.96 -2.94
N MET A 114 -28.68 50.14 -3.05
CA MET A 114 -28.69 48.87 -3.80
C MET A 114 -29.03 47.70 -2.87
N SER A 115 -29.73 46.72 -3.39
CA SER A 115 -30.03 45.47 -2.69
C SER A 115 -30.00 44.31 -3.70
N ILE A 116 -29.50 43.15 -3.26
CA ILE A 116 -29.49 41.89 -4.03
C ILE A 116 -30.41 40.91 -3.34
N TYR A 117 -31.21 40.20 -4.11
CA TYR A 117 -32.12 39.16 -3.66
C TYR A 117 -31.91 37.92 -4.50
N VAL A 118 -31.94 36.77 -3.86
CA VAL A 118 -32.00 35.45 -4.51
C VAL A 118 -33.37 34.86 -4.21
N VAL A 119 -34.09 34.53 -5.25
CA VAL A 119 -35.46 34.04 -5.18
C VAL A 119 -35.52 32.64 -5.73
N GLU A 120 -36.20 31.75 -5.04
CA GLU A 120 -36.44 30.40 -5.50
C GLU A 120 -37.53 30.38 -6.58
N ASN A 121 -37.23 29.84 -7.75
CA ASN A 121 -38.16 29.88 -8.90
C ASN A 121 -39.48 29.14 -8.64
N ALA A 122 -39.43 28.06 -7.87
CA ALA A 122 -40.60 27.22 -7.59
C ALA A 122 -41.65 27.91 -6.71
N THR A 123 -41.17 28.71 -5.76
CA THR A 123 -42.04 29.35 -4.74
C THR A 123 -42.18 30.86 -4.89
N GLY A 124 -41.24 31.52 -5.58
CA GLY A 124 -41.13 32.95 -5.62
C GLY A 124 -40.59 33.57 -4.32
N THR A 125 -40.10 32.76 -3.42
CA THR A 125 -39.69 33.15 -2.08
C THR A 125 -38.22 33.63 -2.07
N VAL A 126 -37.95 34.73 -1.37
CA VAL A 126 -36.60 35.25 -1.14
C VAL A 126 -35.87 34.33 -0.17
N ILE A 127 -34.88 33.61 -0.67
CA ILE A 127 -34.06 32.71 0.14
C ILE A 127 -32.74 33.34 0.63
N ALA A 128 -32.31 34.42 -0.04
CA ALA A 128 -31.16 35.21 0.39
C ALA A 128 -31.32 36.67 -0.02
N ALA A 129 -30.89 37.59 0.84
CA ALA A 129 -30.96 39.02 0.61
C ALA A 129 -29.82 39.76 1.31
N THR A 130 -29.42 40.90 0.74
CA THR A 130 -28.49 41.83 1.41
C THR A 130 -29.14 42.61 2.55
N ASN A 131 -30.46 42.57 2.63
CA ASN A 131 -31.24 43.08 3.75
C ASN A 131 -32.18 41.99 4.26
N ASP A 132 -32.00 41.57 5.50
CA ASP A 132 -32.72 40.45 6.12
C ASP A 132 -34.23 40.71 6.29
N ASP A 133 -34.66 41.95 6.16
CA ASP A 133 -36.06 42.35 6.37
C ASP A 133 -37.07 41.69 5.41
N ILE A 134 -36.58 41.06 4.32
CA ILE A 134 -37.44 40.44 3.29
C ILE A 134 -37.13 38.96 3.05
N LEU A 135 -36.29 38.33 3.87
CA LEU A 135 -36.07 36.89 3.83
C LEU A 135 -37.38 36.15 4.12
N GLY A 136 -37.70 35.17 3.29
CA GLY A 136 -38.93 34.39 3.42
C GLY A 136 -40.19 35.04 2.83
N TYR A 137 -40.12 36.27 2.31
CA TYR A 137 -41.23 36.88 1.63
C TYR A 137 -41.28 36.49 0.15
N GLU A 138 -42.50 36.30 -0.37
CA GLU A 138 -42.72 36.10 -1.80
C GLU A 138 -42.62 37.44 -2.52
N ILE A 139 -41.74 37.58 -3.51
CA ILE A 139 -41.57 38.78 -4.33
C ILE A 139 -42.46 38.64 -5.57
N PHE A 140 -43.26 39.70 -5.82
CA PHE A 140 -44.15 39.80 -6.96
C PHE A 140 -45.28 38.78 -7.04
N PRO A 141 -46.14 38.62 -6.00
CA PRO A 141 -47.22 37.64 -5.99
C PRO A 141 -48.26 37.86 -7.11
N GLU A 142 -48.42 39.11 -7.58
CA GLU A 142 -49.40 39.46 -8.62
C GLU A 142 -48.81 39.50 -10.05
N ASP A 143 -47.52 39.64 -10.19
CA ASP A 143 -46.75 39.67 -11.45
C ASP A 143 -45.85 38.45 -11.54
N ARG A 144 -46.37 37.21 -11.66
CA ARG A 144 -45.57 36.02 -11.91
C ARG A 144 -44.86 36.12 -13.26
N ILE A 145 -43.79 36.90 -13.30
CA ILE A 145 -42.88 37.00 -14.44
C ILE A 145 -42.10 35.68 -14.63
N GLN A 146 -42.05 34.86 -13.60
CA GLN A 146 -41.29 33.60 -13.51
C GLN A 146 -41.58 32.60 -14.64
N ASP A 147 -42.83 32.51 -15.10
CA ASP A 147 -43.20 31.54 -16.14
C ASP A 147 -42.75 31.94 -17.56
N SER A 148 -42.25 33.16 -17.75
CA SER A 148 -41.81 33.72 -19.03
C SER A 148 -40.32 33.99 -19.12
N LEU A 149 -39.54 33.69 -18.06
CA LEU A 149 -38.09 33.94 -18.03
C LEU A 149 -37.33 32.82 -18.75
N GLU A 150 -36.58 33.17 -19.79
CA GLU A 150 -35.63 32.29 -20.44
C GLU A 150 -34.28 32.30 -19.66
N GLU A 151 -33.68 31.17 -19.49
CA GLU A 151 -32.39 31.01 -18.80
C GLU A 151 -31.30 31.86 -19.48
N GLY A 152 -30.55 32.63 -18.67
CA GLY A 152 -29.49 33.52 -19.15
C GLY A 152 -29.96 34.84 -19.81
N LYS A 153 -31.26 35.08 -19.90
CA LYS A 153 -31.78 36.39 -20.34
C LYS A 153 -31.98 37.33 -19.16
N ARG A 154 -31.61 38.61 -19.37
CA ARG A 154 -31.81 39.67 -18.41
C ARG A 154 -33.08 40.42 -18.70
N TYR A 155 -33.80 40.67 -17.64
CA TYR A 155 -35.00 41.45 -17.63
C TYR A 155 -34.83 42.65 -16.71
N GLN A 156 -35.48 43.77 -17.05
CA GLN A 156 -35.40 44.97 -16.25
C GLN A 156 -36.79 45.60 -16.13
N LYS A 157 -37.16 46.02 -14.92
CA LYS A 157 -38.44 46.63 -14.65
C LYS A 157 -38.30 47.68 -13.53
N THR A 158 -39.08 48.74 -13.60
CA THR A 158 -39.23 49.64 -12.45
C THR A 158 -40.41 49.17 -11.62
N VAL A 159 -40.20 48.89 -10.35
CA VAL A 159 -41.23 48.42 -9.41
C VAL A 159 -41.35 49.39 -8.22
N SER A 160 -42.53 49.48 -7.68
CA SER A 160 -42.76 50.23 -6.45
C SER A 160 -42.78 49.25 -5.29
N PHE A 161 -41.82 49.39 -4.39
CA PHE A 161 -41.69 48.52 -3.24
C PHE A 161 -41.53 49.34 -1.96
N HIS A 162 -42.38 49.11 -0.95
CA HIS A 162 -42.40 49.88 0.31
C HIS A 162 -42.33 51.43 0.11
N ASN A 163 -43.21 51.95 -0.68
CA ASN A 163 -43.34 53.42 -0.95
C ASN A 163 -42.08 54.03 -1.61
N SER A 164 -41.24 53.24 -2.24
CA SER A 164 -40.08 53.70 -3.01
C SER A 164 -40.04 53.05 -4.39
N SER A 165 -39.87 53.86 -5.45
CA SER A 165 -39.59 53.29 -6.78
C SER A 165 -38.20 52.78 -6.87
N ARG A 166 -38.07 51.49 -7.28
CA ARG A 166 -36.82 50.80 -7.46
C ARG A 166 -36.69 50.31 -8.91
N TYR A 167 -35.50 50.44 -9.46
CA TYR A 167 -35.14 49.81 -10.70
C TYR A 167 -34.62 48.42 -10.39
N VAL A 168 -35.20 47.36 -10.95
CA VAL A 168 -34.85 45.97 -10.69
C VAL A 168 -34.37 45.35 -11.98
N VAL A 169 -33.21 44.74 -11.92
CA VAL A 169 -32.65 43.86 -12.96
C VAL A 169 -32.67 42.43 -12.40
N TYR A 170 -33.19 41.52 -13.15
CA TYR A 170 -33.26 40.11 -12.75
C TYR A 170 -32.85 39.16 -13.88
N GLU A 171 -32.26 38.05 -13.51
CA GLU A 171 -31.75 37.01 -14.40
C GLU A 171 -32.07 35.66 -13.80
N LYS A 172 -32.58 34.73 -14.61
CA LYS A 172 -32.85 33.35 -14.21
C LYS A 172 -31.58 32.53 -14.29
N MET A 173 -31.28 31.79 -13.22
CA MET A 173 -30.09 30.95 -13.10
C MET A 173 -30.46 29.60 -12.46
N GLY A 174 -30.79 28.61 -13.29
CA GLY A 174 -31.20 27.29 -12.82
C GLY A 174 -32.49 27.36 -11.98
N GLU A 175 -32.41 26.90 -10.73
CA GLU A 175 -33.55 26.90 -9.79
C GLU A 175 -33.79 28.24 -9.08
N TYR A 176 -32.98 29.29 -9.36
CA TYR A 176 -33.01 30.55 -8.68
C TYR A 176 -33.07 31.73 -9.65
N ASP A 177 -33.72 32.80 -9.23
CA ASP A 177 -33.68 34.12 -9.89
C ASP A 177 -32.81 35.06 -9.05
N ILE A 178 -31.90 35.78 -9.69
CA ILE A 178 -31.10 36.81 -9.04
C ILE A 178 -31.67 38.16 -9.40
N LEU A 179 -32.08 38.92 -8.38
CA LEU A 179 -32.61 40.27 -8.52
C LEU A 179 -31.65 41.29 -7.92
N VAL A 180 -31.29 42.27 -8.71
CA VAL A 180 -30.54 43.43 -8.24
C VAL A 180 -31.49 44.64 -8.29
N SER A 181 -31.76 45.23 -7.15
CA SER A 181 -32.62 46.40 -7.07
C SER A 181 -31.84 47.65 -6.66
N TYR A 182 -32.18 48.75 -7.25
CA TYR A 182 -31.63 50.06 -6.93
C TYR A 182 -32.72 51.10 -6.69
N LYS A 183 -32.58 51.89 -5.59
CA LYS A 183 -33.54 52.91 -5.21
C LYS A 183 -33.39 54.12 -6.11
N ILE A 184 -34.43 54.46 -6.93
CA ILE A 184 -34.40 55.59 -7.82
C ILE A 184 -34.55 56.87 -6.97
N ARG A 185 -33.47 57.61 -6.78
CA ARG A 185 -33.53 58.99 -6.29
C ARG A 185 -33.63 59.91 -7.50
N ALA A 186 -34.64 60.82 -7.52
CA ALA A 186 -35.02 61.64 -8.65
C ALA A 186 -34.00 62.73 -9.08
N ALA A 187 -32.73 62.64 -8.72
CA ALA A 187 -31.77 63.71 -8.90
C ALA A 187 -30.38 63.37 -9.42
N ASN A 188 -30.14 62.24 -10.15
CA ASN A 188 -28.77 62.04 -10.68
C ASN A 188 -28.76 61.51 -12.12
N LYS A 189 -28.38 62.34 -13.06
CA LYS A 189 -28.16 62.02 -14.48
C LYS A 189 -26.92 61.15 -14.75
N THR A 190 -26.10 60.83 -13.75
CA THR A 190 -24.87 60.06 -13.86
C THR A 190 -25.03 58.55 -13.51
N LEU A 191 -26.23 58.14 -13.11
CA LEU A 191 -26.56 56.80 -12.64
C LEU A 191 -26.39 55.67 -13.67
N PRO A 192 -26.67 55.82 -14.99
CA PRO A 192 -26.68 54.69 -15.90
C PRO A 192 -25.27 54.13 -16.18
N LEU A 193 -24.20 54.93 -16.07
CA LEU A 193 -22.83 54.46 -16.34
C LEU A 193 -22.26 53.61 -15.18
N SER A 194 -22.47 54.07 -13.94
CA SER A 194 -22.02 53.34 -12.74
C SER A 194 -22.81 52.04 -12.50
N MET A 195 -24.09 52.01 -12.87
CA MET A 195 -24.91 50.79 -12.81
C MET A 195 -24.46 49.77 -13.86
N ALA A 196 -24.03 50.18 -15.05
CA ALA A 196 -23.53 49.30 -16.08
C ALA A 196 -22.16 48.67 -15.70
N GLU A 197 -21.26 49.46 -15.08
CA GLU A 197 -19.99 48.97 -14.57
C GLU A 197 -20.17 47.95 -13.43
N PHE A 198 -21.09 48.25 -12.50
CA PHE A 198 -21.38 47.34 -11.39
C PHE A 198 -22.06 46.04 -11.84
N ALA A 199 -22.98 46.11 -12.80
CA ALA A 199 -23.60 44.95 -13.41
C ALA A 199 -22.55 44.06 -14.12
N LEU A 200 -21.54 44.66 -14.79
CA LEU A 200 -20.45 43.96 -15.42
C LEU A 200 -19.56 43.19 -14.38
N ILE A 201 -19.27 43.85 -13.26
CA ILE A 201 -18.49 43.22 -12.16
C ILE A 201 -19.27 42.05 -11.56
N LEU A 202 -20.56 42.23 -11.33
CA LEU A 202 -21.44 41.19 -10.78
C LEU A 202 -21.51 39.97 -11.72
N ILE A 203 -21.58 40.18 -13.03
CA ILE A 203 -21.61 39.14 -14.04
C ILE A 203 -20.26 38.42 -14.09
N ALA A 204 -19.16 39.16 -14.03
CA ALA A 204 -17.83 38.58 -14.00
C ALA A 204 -17.65 37.67 -12.75
N ALA A 205 -18.11 38.18 -11.58
CA ALA A 205 -18.08 37.40 -10.33
C ALA A 205 -18.97 36.15 -10.42
N LEU A 206 -20.13 36.24 -11.04
CA LEU A 206 -21.06 35.12 -11.20
C LEU A 206 -20.53 34.07 -12.20
N LEU A 207 -19.94 34.53 -13.31
CA LEU A 207 -19.27 33.66 -14.28
C LEU A 207 -18.06 32.96 -13.65
N LEU A 208 -17.32 33.66 -12.78
CA LEU A 208 -16.23 33.08 -12.03
C LEU A 208 -16.75 32.01 -11.05
N LEU A 209 -17.80 32.30 -10.31
CA LEU A 209 -18.43 31.38 -9.37
C LEU A 209 -18.96 30.12 -10.08
N THR A 210 -19.66 30.28 -11.21
CA THR A 210 -20.13 29.11 -11.99
C THR A 210 -18.99 28.30 -12.56
N ARG A 211 -17.90 28.95 -12.96
CA ARG A 211 -16.70 28.26 -13.46
C ARG A 211 -15.98 27.47 -12.34
N VAL A 212 -15.85 28.07 -11.16
CA VAL A 212 -15.27 27.42 -9.96
C VAL A 212 -16.15 26.25 -9.52
N THR A 213 -17.47 26.45 -9.43
CA THR A 213 -18.41 25.37 -9.04
C THR A 213 -18.39 24.22 -10.04
N ARG A 214 -18.37 24.52 -11.34
CA ARG A 214 -18.27 23.48 -12.39
C ARG A 214 -16.94 22.74 -12.35
N SER A 215 -15.84 23.45 -12.10
CA SER A 215 -14.51 22.85 -11.91
C SER A 215 -14.49 21.93 -10.69
N TYR A 216 -15.10 22.37 -9.59
CA TYR A 216 -15.20 21.62 -8.34
C TYR A 216 -16.07 20.35 -8.49
N ILE A 217 -17.23 20.47 -9.16
CA ILE A 217 -18.09 19.31 -9.47
C ILE A 217 -17.32 18.29 -10.33
N ASN A 218 -16.63 18.74 -11.38
CA ASN A 218 -15.82 17.88 -12.23
C ASN A 218 -14.68 17.21 -11.45
N TYR A 219 -14.09 17.91 -10.50
CA TYR A 219 -13.07 17.35 -9.59
C TYR A 219 -13.67 16.26 -8.70
N LEU A 220 -14.80 16.52 -8.05
CA LEU A 220 -15.49 15.53 -7.20
C LEU A 220 -15.96 14.31 -8.00
N GLU A 221 -16.44 14.51 -9.23
CA GLU A 221 -16.82 13.38 -10.11
C GLU A 221 -15.62 12.55 -10.55
N ARG A 222 -14.44 13.16 -10.74
CA ARG A 222 -13.20 12.44 -11.00
C ARG A 222 -12.80 11.60 -9.80
N GLN A 223 -12.71 12.20 -8.63
CA GLN A 223 -12.42 11.53 -7.37
C GLN A 223 -13.42 10.39 -7.09
N GLY A 224 -14.71 10.65 -7.26
CA GLY A 224 -15.75 9.64 -7.09
C GLY A 224 -15.64 8.48 -8.09
N ARG A 225 -15.20 8.74 -9.34
CA ARG A 225 -14.94 7.69 -10.34
C ARG A 225 -13.71 6.86 -9.97
N GLU A 226 -12.62 7.50 -9.59
CA GLU A 226 -11.39 6.83 -9.17
C GLU A 226 -11.64 5.94 -7.94
N LEU A 227 -12.35 6.45 -6.94
CA LEU A 227 -12.73 5.68 -5.74
C LEU A 227 -13.64 4.49 -6.07
N ARG A 228 -14.63 4.69 -6.96
CA ARG A 228 -15.50 3.60 -7.42
C ARG A 228 -14.74 2.55 -8.21
N THR A 229 -13.84 2.97 -9.08
CA THR A 229 -13.00 2.04 -9.87
C THR A 229 -12.09 1.23 -8.95
N SER A 230 -11.46 1.87 -7.97
CA SER A 230 -10.64 1.20 -6.95
C SER A 230 -11.45 0.22 -6.11
N ASN A 231 -12.64 0.62 -5.62
CA ASN A 231 -13.51 -0.26 -4.83
C ASN A 231 -14.08 -1.42 -5.67
N MET A 232 -14.41 -1.20 -6.93
CA MET A 232 -14.83 -2.28 -7.83
C MET A 232 -13.69 -3.27 -8.08
N ALA A 233 -12.47 -2.78 -8.34
CA ALA A 233 -11.29 -3.61 -8.49
C ALA A 233 -11.04 -4.46 -7.23
N LYS A 234 -11.16 -3.86 -6.04
CA LYS A 234 -11.01 -4.56 -4.75
C LYS A 234 -12.11 -5.61 -4.52
N THR A 235 -13.34 -5.33 -4.92
CA THR A 235 -14.46 -6.29 -4.80
C THR A 235 -14.30 -7.44 -5.79
N ASP A 236 -13.94 -7.16 -7.03
CA ASP A 236 -13.65 -8.19 -8.04
C ASP A 236 -12.43 -9.04 -7.64
N PHE A 237 -11.42 -8.44 -7.01
CA PHE A 237 -10.30 -9.13 -6.41
C PHE A 237 -10.74 -10.17 -5.38
N LEU A 238 -11.50 -9.74 -4.36
CA LEU A 238 -12.00 -10.65 -3.31
C LEU A 238 -12.85 -11.78 -3.88
N ARG A 239 -13.64 -11.50 -4.92
CA ARG A 239 -14.46 -12.52 -5.59
C ARG A 239 -13.61 -13.55 -6.32
N ARG A 240 -12.60 -13.10 -7.10
CA ARG A 240 -11.64 -13.99 -7.80
C ARG A 240 -10.83 -14.79 -6.80
N MET A 241 -10.29 -14.16 -5.76
CA MET A 241 -9.54 -14.83 -4.70
C MET A 241 -10.34 -15.94 -4.03
N SER A 242 -11.61 -15.66 -3.68
CA SER A 242 -12.49 -16.69 -3.11
C SER A 242 -12.70 -17.88 -4.04
N HIS A 243 -12.79 -17.63 -5.35
CA HIS A 243 -12.90 -18.69 -6.36
C HIS A 243 -11.60 -19.50 -6.46
N ASP A 244 -10.46 -18.81 -6.55
CA ASP A 244 -9.16 -19.41 -6.78
C ASP A 244 -8.62 -20.17 -5.55
N ILE A 245 -9.05 -19.79 -4.34
CA ILE A 245 -8.83 -20.54 -3.10
C ILE A 245 -9.74 -21.80 -3.07
N ARG A 246 -11.00 -21.65 -3.47
CA ARG A 246 -11.99 -22.73 -3.39
C ARG A 246 -11.64 -23.89 -4.34
N THR A 247 -11.10 -23.59 -5.51
CA THR A 247 -10.79 -24.59 -6.55
C THR A 247 -9.76 -25.63 -6.07
N PRO A 248 -8.54 -25.25 -5.63
CA PRO A 248 -7.56 -26.20 -5.10
C PRO A 248 -8.06 -26.88 -3.82
N LEU A 249 -8.78 -26.16 -2.94
CA LEU A 249 -9.33 -26.76 -1.72
C LEU A 249 -10.35 -27.86 -2.02
N ASN A 250 -11.24 -27.65 -2.98
CA ASN A 250 -12.15 -28.69 -3.45
C ASN A 250 -11.42 -29.82 -4.16
N GLY A 251 -10.33 -29.51 -4.87
CA GLY A 251 -9.44 -30.50 -5.46
C GLY A 251 -8.80 -31.41 -4.40
N ILE A 252 -8.23 -30.83 -3.35
CA ILE A 252 -7.65 -31.57 -2.22
C ILE A 252 -8.72 -32.49 -1.60
N ARG A 253 -9.89 -31.95 -1.24
CA ARG A 253 -11.00 -32.73 -0.69
C ARG A 253 -11.46 -33.86 -1.61
N GLY A 254 -11.57 -33.61 -2.91
CA GLY A 254 -11.97 -34.62 -3.88
C GLY A 254 -10.94 -35.73 -4.03
N VAL A 255 -9.65 -35.35 -4.10
CA VAL A 255 -8.54 -36.32 -4.23
C VAL A 255 -8.35 -37.13 -2.95
N THR A 256 -8.55 -36.55 -1.75
CA THR A 256 -8.54 -37.31 -0.49
C THR A 256 -9.68 -38.32 -0.41
N ALA A 257 -10.90 -37.98 -0.86
CA ALA A 257 -12.00 -38.93 -0.94
C ALA A 257 -11.72 -40.06 -1.95
N ILE A 258 -11.05 -39.76 -3.09
CA ILE A 258 -10.59 -40.80 -4.04
C ILE A 258 -9.52 -41.69 -3.39
N ALA A 259 -8.58 -41.12 -2.66
CA ALA A 259 -7.55 -41.88 -1.94
C ALA A 259 -8.16 -42.81 -0.90
N GLU A 260 -9.17 -42.36 -0.17
CA GLU A 260 -9.90 -43.17 0.80
C GLU A 260 -10.60 -44.36 0.15
N TYR A 261 -11.23 -44.16 -1.02
CA TYR A 261 -11.86 -45.24 -1.80
C TYR A 261 -10.87 -46.28 -2.32
N TYR A 262 -9.65 -45.85 -2.73
CA TYR A 262 -8.58 -46.74 -3.22
C TYR A 262 -7.51 -46.95 -2.15
N ALA A 263 -7.90 -47.22 -0.89
CA ALA A 263 -6.98 -47.35 0.26
C ALA A 263 -5.88 -48.41 0.07
N ASP A 264 -6.20 -49.53 -0.58
CA ASP A 264 -5.25 -50.65 -0.80
C ASP A 264 -4.46 -50.58 -2.12
N ASP A 265 -4.73 -49.57 -2.97
CA ASP A 265 -4.03 -49.36 -4.24
C ASP A 265 -2.86 -48.38 -4.06
N MET A 266 -1.64 -48.90 -3.90
CA MET A 266 -0.44 -48.10 -3.65
C MET A 266 -0.11 -47.14 -4.78
N GLU A 267 -0.39 -47.47 -6.04
CA GLU A 267 -0.13 -46.61 -7.20
C GLU A 267 -1.14 -45.43 -7.20
N LYS A 268 -2.41 -45.73 -6.98
CA LYS A 268 -3.47 -44.68 -6.82
C LYS A 268 -3.21 -43.79 -5.60
N GLN A 269 -2.74 -44.38 -4.49
CA GLN A 269 -2.36 -43.61 -3.31
C GLN A 269 -1.20 -42.65 -3.60
N ALA A 270 -0.18 -43.10 -4.36
CA ALA A 270 0.93 -42.22 -4.78
C ALA A 270 0.46 -41.09 -5.70
N GLU A 271 -0.40 -41.40 -6.68
CA GLU A 271 -1.01 -40.40 -7.56
C GLU A 271 -1.84 -39.35 -6.78
N CYS A 272 -2.66 -39.83 -5.83
CA CYS A 272 -3.46 -38.96 -4.99
C CYS A 272 -2.62 -38.04 -4.11
N ARG A 273 -1.58 -38.57 -3.44
CA ARG A 273 -0.63 -37.77 -2.64
C ARG A 273 0.03 -36.71 -3.49
N HIS A 274 0.50 -37.05 -4.70
CA HIS A 274 1.11 -36.10 -5.61
C HIS A 274 0.14 -34.95 -5.97
N LYS A 275 -1.11 -35.26 -6.30
CA LYS A 275 -2.14 -34.25 -6.63
C LYS A 275 -2.49 -33.36 -5.43
N VAL A 276 -2.56 -33.91 -4.21
CA VAL A 276 -2.78 -33.15 -2.98
C VAL A 276 -1.63 -32.18 -2.75
N MET A 277 -0.38 -32.64 -2.89
CA MET A 277 0.80 -31.80 -2.75
C MET A 277 0.84 -30.67 -3.78
N GLN A 278 0.54 -30.94 -5.05
CA GLN A 278 0.44 -29.90 -6.09
C GLN A 278 -0.61 -28.85 -5.76
N ALA A 279 -1.83 -29.28 -5.38
CA ALA A 279 -2.93 -28.37 -5.05
C ALA A 279 -2.63 -27.53 -3.80
N SER A 280 -1.98 -28.14 -2.79
CA SER A 280 -1.54 -27.45 -1.58
C SER A 280 -0.44 -26.42 -1.89
N GLY A 281 0.55 -26.78 -2.72
CA GLY A 281 1.61 -25.86 -3.16
C GLY A 281 1.05 -24.64 -3.88
N PHE A 282 0.09 -24.85 -4.81
CA PHE A 282 -0.60 -23.75 -5.49
C PHE A 282 -1.37 -22.85 -4.53
N LEU A 283 -2.06 -23.42 -3.52
CA LEU A 283 -2.78 -22.65 -2.52
C LEU A 283 -1.84 -21.79 -1.67
N MET A 284 -0.69 -22.34 -1.26
CA MET A 284 0.33 -21.59 -0.53
C MET A 284 0.92 -20.44 -1.34
N GLU A 285 1.24 -20.68 -2.62
CA GLU A 285 1.70 -19.63 -3.54
C GLU A 285 0.67 -18.49 -3.64
N LEU A 286 -0.61 -18.83 -3.78
CA LEU A 286 -1.70 -17.87 -3.88
C LEU A 286 -1.84 -17.03 -2.60
N VAL A 287 -1.83 -17.67 -1.43
CA VAL A 287 -1.89 -16.99 -0.12
C VAL A 287 -0.71 -16.04 0.05
N ASN A 288 0.53 -16.51 -0.24
CA ASN A 288 1.73 -15.69 -0.15
C ASN A 288 1.70 -14.48 -1.10
N ASN A 289 1.20 -14.67 -2.32
CA ASN A 289 1.04 -13.57 -3.28
C ASN A 289 0.04 -12.51 -2.79
N VAL A 290 -1.07 -12.93 -2.17
CA VAL A 290 -2.06 -12.02 -1.56
C VAL A 290 -1.47 -11.26 -0.39
N LEU A 291 -0.75 -11.94 0.50
CA LEU A 291 -0.08 -11.30 1.64
C LEU A 291 0.97 -10.29 1.20
N ASN A 292 1.79 -10.65 0.20
CA ASN A 292 2.78 -9.75 -0.38
C ASN A 292 2.12 -8.52 -1.02
N MET A 293 1.00 -8.70 -1.75
CA MET A 293 0.26 -7.59 -2.35
C MET A 293 -0.30 -6.63 -1.29
N ASN A 294 -0.92 -7.15 -0.22
CA ASN A 294 -1.42 -6.33 0.87
C ASN A 294 -0.31 -5.50 1.55
N LYS A 295 0.86 -6.12 1.77
CA LYS A 295 2.02 -5.43 2.36
C LYS A 295 2.64 -4.39 1.44
N LEU A 296 2.57 -4.61 0.13
CA LEU A 296 2.97 -3.62 -0.87
C LEU A 296 2.03 -2.42 -0.88
N GLU A 297 0.70 -2.65 -0.86
CA GLU A 297 -0.31 -1.59 -0.83
C GLU A 297 -0.26 -0.76 0.47
N SER A 298 0.03 -1.40 1.61
CA SER A 298 0.18 -0.71 2.90
C SER A 298 1.51 0.03 3.06
N GLY A 299 2.47 -0.16 2.12
CA GLY A 299 3.82 0.43 2.22
C GLY A 299 4.69 -0.20 3.33
N GLU A 300 4.27 -1.33 3.90
CA GLU A 300 5.02 -2.05 4.93
C GLU A 300 6.26 -2.75 4.39
N MET A 301 6.29 -3.06 3.09
CA MET A 301 7.45 -3.70 2.46
C MET A 301 8.61 -2.72 2.31
N LYS A 302 9.70 -3.01 3.00
CA LYS A 302 10.97 -2.26 2.88
C LYS A 302 12.07 -3.20 2.39
N PRO A 303 12.86 -2.80 1.37
CA PRO A 303 13.99 -3.62 0.94
C PRO A 303 15.03 -3.69 2.05
N GLU A 304 15.56 -4.88 2.27
CA GLU A 304 16.68 -5.09 3.17
C GLU A 304 17.96 -4.44 2.60
N ASN A 305 18.87 -4.04 3.47
CA ASN A 305 20.22 -3.60 3.11
C ASN A 305 21.23 -4.57 3.75
N LYS A 306 21.30 -5.79 3.21
CA LYS A 306 22.21 -6.83 3.69
C LYS A 306 23.34 -7.04 2.70
N PRO A 307 24.56 -7.35 3.17
CA PRO A 307 25.62 -7.85 2.31
C PRO A 307 25.25 -9.23 1.76
N PHE A 308 25.56 -9.48 0.49
CA PHE A 308 25.34 -10.76 -0.16
C PHE A 308 26.35 -10.99 -1.30
N ASP A 309 26.59 -12.27 -1.60
CA ASP A 309 27.35 -12.70 -2.76
C ASP A 309 26.41 -12.86 -3.96
N LEU A 310 26.61 -12.05 -4.99
CA LEU A 310 25.82 -12.08 -6.21
C LEU A 310 25.89 -13.44 -6.92
N ILE A 311 27.09 -14.02 -7.01
CA ILE A 311 27.31 -15.26 -7.76
C ILE A 311 26.65 -16.44 -7.06
N GLU A 312 26.74 -16.48 -5.73
CA GLU A 312 26.08 -17.49 -4.92
C GLU A 312 24.56 -17.43 -5.08
N LEU A 313 23.98 -16.24 -4.93
CA LEU A 313 22.53 -16.02 -5.10
C LEU A 313 22.05 -16.40 -6.50
N LEU A 314 22.79 -16.03 -7.54
CA LEU A 314 22.45 -16.39 -8.93
C LEU A 314 22.53 -17.89 -9.15
N THR A 315 23.55 -18.57 -8.60
CA THR A 315 23.75 -20.02 -8.73
C THR A 315 22.62 -20.79 -8.03
N GLU A 316 22.27 -20.39 -6.80
CA GLU A 316 21.15 -20.98 -6.08
C GLU A 316 19.81 -20.80 -6.84
N THR A 317 19.57 -19.59 -7.33
CA THR A 317 18.33 -19.30 -8.08
C THR A 317 18.28 -20.09 -9.38
N ALA A 318 19.39 -20.17 -10.10
CA ALA A 318 19.51 -20.94 -11.33
C ALA A 318 19.20 -22.43 -11.08
N SER A 319 19.75 -23.01 -10.03
CA SER A 319 19.52 -24.43 -9.67
C SER A 319 18.04 -24.72 -9.40
N ILE A 320 17.33 -23.81 -8.75
CA ILE A 320 15.88 -23.95 -8.50
C ILE A 320 15.09 -23.93 -9.80
N VAL A 321 15.37 -22.97 -10.70
CA VAL A 321 14.67 -22.84 -11.99
C VAL A 321 15.01 -24.02 -12.91
N GLU A 322 16.25 -24.48 -12.90
CA GLU A 322 16.69 -25.67 -13.67
C GLU A 322 15.94 -26.92 -13.22
N MET A 323 15.83 -27.15 -11.91
CA MET A 323 15.09 -28.29 -11.36
C MET A 323 13.61 -28.24 -11.76
N GLN A 324 12.98 -27.06 -11.70
CA GLN A 324 11.62 -26.86 -12.20
C GLN A 324 11.54 -27.15 -13.72
N GLY A 325 12.55 -26.72 -14.48
CA GLY A 325 12.62 -26.94 -15.92
C GLY A 325 12.69 -28.42 -16.31
N GLN A 326 13.40 -29.24 -15.53
CA GLN A 326 13.52 -30.69 -15.77
C GLN A 326 12.16 -31.39 -15.71
N GLU A 327 11.26 -31.01 -14.82
CA GLU A 327 9.91 -31.58 -14.72
C GLU A 327 9.09 -31.37 -16.01
N TYR A 328 9.37 -30.28 -16.75
CA TYR A 328 8.66 -29.89 -17.98
C TYR A 328 9.47 -30.14 -19.26
N ALA A 329 10.60 -30.85 -19.18
CA ALA A 329 11.54 -31.07 -20.28
C ALA A 329 12.02 -29.77 -20.94
N ILE A 330 12.32 -28.73 -20.14
CA ILE A 330 12.83 -27.43 -20.59
C ILE A 330 14.35 -27.41 -20.44
N HIS A 331 15.04 -26.93 -21.47
CA HIS A 331 16.49 -26.72 -21.44
C HIS A 331 16.80 -25.40 -20.75
N PHE A 332 17.44 -25.48 -19.58
CA PHE A 332 17.89 -24.30 -18.86
C PHE A 332 19.35 -23.96 -19.17
N GLN A 333 19.67 -22.69 -19.38
CA GLN A 333 21.03 -22.21 -19.58
C GLN A 333 21.28 -20.94 -18.75
N MET A 334 22.37 -20.94 -17.97
CA MET A 334 22.84 -19.76 -17.25
C MET A 334 24.04 -19.13 -17.99
N GLN A 335 23.94 -17.83 -18.31
CA GLN A 335 25.00 -17.03 -18.91
C GLN A 335 25.41 -15.94 -17.93
N MET A 336 26.36 -16.26 -17.03
CA MET A 336 26.90 -15.28 -16.11
C MET A 336 27.90 -14.37 -16.82
N GLY A 337 27.64 -13.05 -16.77
CA GLY A 337 28.61 -12.03 -17.15
C GLY A 337 29.81 -12.00 -16.22
N LYS A 338 30.86 -11.31 -16.64
CA LYS A 338 32.00 -11.02 -15.77
C LYS A 338 31.61 -9.83 -14.87
N HIS A 339 31.22 -10.12 -13.63
CA HIS A 339 30.91 -9.10 -12.65
C HIS A 339 32.18 -8.56 -12.01
N LYS A 340 32.35 -7.22 -12.02
CA LYS A 340 33.52 -6.55 -11.41
C LYS A 340 33.49 -6.65 -9.89
N TYR A 341 32.29 -6.59 -9.30
CA TYR A 341 32.07 -6.67 -7.86
C TYR A 341 31.12 -7.82 -7.56
N ARG A 342 31.57 -8.75 -6.74
CA ARG A 342 30.83 -9.94 -6.35
C ARG A 342 30.00 -9.70 -5.10
N HIS A 343 30.58 -8.96 -4.14
CA HIS A 343 29.96 -8.68 -2.84
C HIS A 343 29.24 -7.33 -2.90
N LEU A 344 27.95 -7.39 -2.68
CA LEU A 344 27.03 -6.25 -2.84
C LEU A 344 26.18 -6.10 -1.59
N ILE A 345 25.63 -4.91 -1.39
CA ILE A 345 24.67 -4.62 -0.32
C ILE A 345 23.35 -4.24 -0.96
N GLY A 346 22.29 -4.93 -0.56
CA GLY A 346 20.93 -4.72 -1.07
C GLY A 346 19.94 -5.67 -0.41
N SER A 347 18.88 -6.03 -1.14
CA SER A 347 17.87 -6.99 -0.69
C SER A 347 18.02 -8.32 -1.44
N PRO A 348 18.82 -9.30 -0.92
CA PRO A 348 19.00 -10.59 -1.56
C PRO A 348 17.68 -11.37 -1.65
N LEU A 349 16.82 -11.25 -0.63
CA LEU A 349 15.51 -11.89 -0.63
C LEU A 349 14.63 -11.43 -1.79
N TYR A 350 14.52 -10.11 -2.02
CA TYR A 350 13.71 -9.57 -3.12
C TYR A 350 14.31 -9.90 -4.47
N LEU A 351 15.65 -9.83 -4.61
CA LEU A 351 16.31 -10.22 -5.85
C LEU A 351 16.03 -11.69 -6.18
N LYS A 352 16.20 -12.59 -5.20
CA LYS A 352 15.92 -14.03 -5.35
C LYS A 352 14.46 -14.25 -5.77
N GLN A 353 13.51 -13.60 -5.12
CA GLN A 353 12.08 -13.73 -5.42
C GLN A 353 11.72 -13.18 -6.81
N VAL A 354 12.30 -12.06 -7.22
CA VAL A 354 12.16 -11.49 -8.57
C VAL A 354 12.63 -12.49 -9.63
N LEU A 355 13.84 -13.01 -9.46
CA LEU A 355 14.44 -13.96 -10.42
C LEU A 355 13.69 -15.29 -10.47
N GLN A 356 13.28 -15.84 -9.31
CA GLN A 356 12.47 -17.05 -9.23
C GLN A 356 11.11 -16.89 -9.90
N ASN A 357 10.43 -15.76 -9.70
CA ASN A 357 9.14 -15.51 -10.33
C ASN A 357 9.25 -15.38 -11.86
N ILE A 358 10.28 -14.67 -12.33
CA ILE A 358 10.54 -14.53 -13.79
C ILE A 358 10.91 -15.90 -14.39
N GLY A 359 11.79 -16.65 -13.74
CA GLY A 359 12.23 -17.97 -14.18
C GLY A 359 11.12 -19.01 -14.14
N GLY A 360 10.35 -19.04 -13.04
CA GLY A 360 9.19 -19.92 -12.91
C GLY A 360 8.15 -19.67 -13.99
N ASN A 361 7.90 -18.40 -14.33
CA ASN A 361 7.02 -18.04 -15.44
C ASN A 361 7.60 -18.51 -16.80
N ALA A 362 8.90 -18.34 -17.03
CA ALA A 362 9.57 -18.77 -18.24
C ALA A 362 9.52 -20.30 -18.44
N VAL A 363 9.56 -21.07 -17.36
CA VAL A 363 9.36 -22.53 -17.38
C VAL A 363 7.88 -22.86 -17.59
N LYS A 364 7.00 -22.30 -16.77
CA LYS A 364 5.56 -22.62 -16.74
C LYS A 364 4.86 -22.35 -18.06
N TYR A 365 5.20 -21.25 -18.73
CA TYR A 365 4.57 -20.84 -19.99
C TYR A 365 5.37 -21.22 -21.24
N ASN A 366 6.36 -22.09 -21.07
CA ASN A 366 7.12 -22.64 -22.17
C ASN A 366 6.41 -23.84 -22.81
N ARG A 367 7.00 -24.36 -23.87
CA ARG A 367 6.60 -25.58 -24.55
C ARG A 367 7.59 -26.70 -24.23
N ALA A 368 7.15 -27.95 -24.24
CA ALA A 368 8.03 -29.09 -24.04
C ALA A 368 9.18 -29.08 -25.06
N GLY A 369 10.43 -29.27 -24.62
CA GLY A 369 11.63 -29.14 -25.44
C GLY A 369 12.06 -27.70 -25.73
N GLY A 370 11.41 -26.70 -25.11
CA GLY A 370 11.81 -25.31 -25.19
C GLY A 370 13.05 -25.00 -24.34
N ALA A 371 13.46 -23.72 -24.37
CA ALA A 371 14.63 -23.26 -23.65
C ALA A 371 14.30 -22.04 -22.76
N VAL A 372 15.02 -21.93 -21.63
CA VAL A 372 15.05 -20.75 -20.78
C VAL A 372 16.51 -20.36 -20.59
N THR A 373 16.83 -19.10 -20.87
CA THR A 373 18.18 -18.56 -20.70
C THR A 373 18.15 -17.43 -19.68
N PHE A 374 18.91 -17.57 -18.61
CA PHE A 374 19.24 -16.47 -17.70
C PHE A 374 20.58 -15.86 -18.06
N ALA A 375 20.63 -14.53 -18.13
CA ALA A 375 21.86 -13.79 -18.32
C ALA A 375 21.98 -12.68 -17.26
N SER A 376 23.19 -12.39 -16.84
CA SER A 376 23.49 -11.25 -15.97
C SER A 376 24.68 -10.47 -16.53
N GLU A 377 24.60 -9.14 -16.52
CA GLU A 377 25.64 -8.26 -17.00
C GLU A 377 25.74 -6.96 -16.18
N ASP A 378 26.96 -6.44 -16.05
CA ASP A 378 27.19 -5.14 -15.43
C ASP A 378 26.89 -4.04 -16.45
N VAL A 379 26.03 -3.08 -16.09
CA VAL A 379 25.65 -1.95 -16.95
C VAL A 379 26.54 -0.74 -16.71
N SER A 380 26.74 -0.39 -15.45
CA SER A 380 27.55 0.77 -15.07
C SER A 380 28.01 0.71 -13.63
N TYR A 381 29.00 1.55 -13.32
CA TYR A 381 29.52 1.75 -11.98
C TYR A 381 29.63 3.24 -11.71
N SER A 382 28.96 3.75 -10.69
CA SER A 382 29.05 5.16 -10.27
C SER A 382 28.73 5.28 -8.78
N ASP A 383 29.36 6.23 -8.11
CA ASP A 383 29.04 6.63 -6.73
C ASP A 383 28.97 5.48 -5.71
N GLY A 384 29.87 4.49 -5.84
CA GLY A 384 29.90 3.32 -4.97
C GLY A 384 28.75 2.32 -5.21
N ARG A 385 28.04 2.45 -6.34
CA ARG A 385 26.98 1.53 -6.78
C ARG A 385 27.37 0.78 -8.05
N ALA A 386 26.96 -0.48 -8.13
CA ALA A 386 27.01 -1.31 -9.32
C ALA A 386 25.59 -1.47 -9.87
N VAL A 387 25.36 -1.10 -11.11
CA VAL A 387 24.08 -1.31 -11.80
C VAL A 387 24.17 -2.61 -12.57
N ILE A 388 23.35 -3.58 -12.21
CA ILE A 388 23.37 -4.92 -12.80
C ILE A 388 22.07 -5.17 -13.52
N LYS A 389 22.16 -5.73 -14.71
CA LYS A 389 21.02 -6.15 -15.50
C LYS A 389 20.93 -7.67 -15.52
N PHE A 390 19.76 -8.16 -15.19
CA PHE A 390 19.37 -9.56 -15.26
C PHE A 390 18.37 -9.73 -16.40
N THR A 391 18.59 -10.72 -17.25
CA THR A 391 17.72 -10.97 -18.41
C THR A 391 17.30 -12.44 -18.40
N CYS A 392 16.02 -12.71 -18.44
CA CYS A 392 15.44 -14.02 -18.63
C CYS A 392 14.76 -14.06 -20.00
N THR A 393 15.16 -15.00 -20.84
CA THR A 393 14.59 -15.22 -22.17
C THR A 393 14.06 -16.64 -22.27
N ASP A 394 12.83 -16.80 -22.72
CA ASP A 394 12.21 -18.09 -22.98
C ASP A 394 11.79 -18.23 -24.45
N THR A 395 11.60 -19.48 -24.88
CA THR A 395 11.07 -19.82 -26.20
C THR A 395 9.63 -20.31 -26.13
N GLY A 396 8.88 -19.83 -25.16
CA GLY A 396 7.53 -20.25 -24.85
C GLY A 396 6.46 -19.70 -25.80
N ARG A 397 5.23 -19.69 -25.33
CA ARG A 397 4.07 -19.23 -26.12
C ARG A 397 4.05 -17.72 -26.40
N GLY A 398 4.88 -16.95 -25.68
CA GLY A 398 4.86 -15.49 -25.77
C GLY A 398 3.53 -14.87 -25.34
N MET A 399 3.37 -13.58 -25.63
CA MET A 399 2.20 -12.77 -25.27
C MET A 399 1.69 -11.99 -26.47
N SER A 400 0.37 -11.74 -26.53
CA SER A 400 -0.23 -10.86 -27.53
C SER A 400 0.13 -9.39 -27.26
N ARG A 401 0.05 -8.56 -28.31
CA ARG A 401 0.30 -7.11 -28.17
C ARG A 401 -0.69 -6.41 -27.23
N GLU A 402 -1.93 -6.90 -27.22
CA GLU A 402 -2.98 -6.36 -26.37
C GLU A 402 -2.69 -6.69 -24.90
N PHE A 403 -2.24 -7.90 -24.59
CA PHE A 403 -1.93 -8.31 -23.24
C PHE A 403 -0.64 -7.66 -22.70
N LEU A 404 0.35 -7.40 -23.54
CA LEU A 404 1.63 -6.78 -23.12
C LEU A 404 1.44 -5.45 -22.38
N VAL A 405 0.43 -4.66 -22.75
CA VAL A 405 0.14 -3.37 -22.11
C VAL A 405 -0.30 -3.57 -20.65
N HIS A 406 -0.96 -4.68 -20.36
CA HIS A 406 -1.55 -5.01 -19.07
C HIS A 406 -0.76 -6.07 -18.28
N ALA A 407 0.35 -6.56 -18.83
CA ALA A 407 1.10 -7.70 -18.25
C ALA A 407 1.60 -7.46 -16.82
N PHE A 408 1.83 -6.21 -16.42
CA PHE A 408 2.23 -5.81 -15.08
C PHE A 408 1.06 -5.31 -14.21
N GLU A 409 -0.16 -5.28 -14.72
CA GLU A 409 -1.33 -4.95 -13.92
C GLU A 409 -1.71 -6.14 -13.03
N PRO A 410 -2.05 -5.90 -11.76
CA PRO A 410 -2.50 -6.96 -10.88
C PRO A 410 -3.68 -7.74 -11.50
N PHE A 411 -3.65 -9.08 -11.36
CA PHE A 411 -4.69 -10.00 -11.83
C PHE A 411 -4.85 -10.12 -13.35
N SER A 412 -3.94 -9.55 -14.11
CA SER A 412 -3.93 -9.69 -15.57
C SER A 412 -3.49 -11.09 -15.96
N GLN A 413 -4.29 -11.73 -16.82
CA GLN A 413 -4.02 -13.05 -17.41
C GLN A 413 -4.41 -13.05 -18.88
N GLU A 414 -3.55 -13.62 -19.72
CA GLU A 414 -3.87 -13.84 -21.13
C GLU A 414 -4.59 -15.18 -21.28
N ASN A 415 -5.83 -15.16 -21.73
CA ASN A 415 -6.73 -16.31 -21.96
C ASN A 415 -7.13 -17.11 -20.72
N THR A 416 -8.40 -16.98 -20.40
CA THR A 416 -9.17 -17.81 -19.44
C THR A 416 -9.83 -19.01 -20.11
N ASP A 417 -9.22 -19.66 -21.08
CA ASP A 417 -9.78 -20.89 -21.61
C ASP A 417 -9.74 -21.97 -20.54
N ALA A 418 -10.93 -22.43 -20.15
CA ALA A 418 -11.23 -23.40 -19.10
C ALA A 418 -10.54 -24.78 -19.27
N ARG A 419 -9.64 -24.94 -20.23
CA ARG A 419 -8.93 -26.19 -20.55
C ARG A 419 -7.42 -26.13 -20.27
N THR A 420 -6.87 -24.99 -19.87
CA THR A 420 -5.44 -24.90 -19.54
C THR A 420 -5.22 -25.26 -18.08
N THR A 421 -4.45 -26.30 -17.83
CA THR A 421 -4.07 -26.88 -16.52
C THR A 421 -3.24 -25.92 -15.65
N PHE A 422 -2.89 -24.72 -16.15
CA PHE A 422 -2.01 -23.76 -15.51
C PHE A 422 -2.68 -22.38 -15.40
N THR A 423 -3.58 -22.23 -14.45
CA THR A 423 -4.09 -20.91 -14.04
C THR A 423 -3.09 -20.30 -13.05
N GLY A 424 -2.44 -19.20 -13.45
CA GLY A 424 -1.64 -18.37 -12.52
C GLY A 424 -2.54 -17.41 -11.74
N THR A 425 -2.02 -16.77 -10.70
CA THR A 425 -2.77 -15.76 -9.92
C THR A 425 -2.89 -14.41 -10.63
N GLY A 426 -2.05 -14.17 -11.65
CA GLY A 426 -1.90 -12.87 -12.31
C GLY A 426 -1.26 -11.79 -11.43
N LEU A 427 -0.73 -12.17 -10.27
CA LEU A 427 -0.07 -11.26 -9.31
C LEU A 427 1.45 -11.24 -9.47
N GLY A 428 2.05 -12.32 -9.97
CA GLY A 428 3.50 -12.49 -9.97
C GLY A 428 4.26 -11.35 -10.65
N LEU A 429 3.91 -10.97 -11.87
CA LEU A 429 4.59 -9.88 -12.58
C LEU A 429 4.35 -8.51 -11.95
N ALA A 430 3.15 -8.26 -11.41
CA ALA A 430 2.85 -7.03 -10.69
C ALA A 430 3.70 -6.89 -9.42
N ILE A 431 3.79 -7.95 -8.61
CA ILE A 431 4.65 -8.01 -7.41
C ILE A 431 6.12 -7.85 -7.81
N THR A 432 6.57 -8.54 -8.87
CA THR A 432 7.94 -8.41 -9.40
C THR A 432 8.28 -6.97 -9.74
N LYS A 433 7.40 -6.28 -10.46
CA LYS A 433 7.60 -4.87 -10.83
C LYS A 433 7.74 -3.99 -9.59
N GLN A 434 6.86 -4.12 -8.62
CA GLN A 434 6.90 -3.33 -7.39
C GLN A 434 8.16 -3.62 -6.55
N MET A 435 8.58 -4.90 -6.44
CA MET A 435 9.85 -5.24 -5.77
C MET A 435 11.05 -4.61 -6.46
N VAL A 436 11.07 -4.62 -7.79
CA VAL A 436 12.14 -3.97 -8.57
C VAL A 436 12.14 -2.46 -8.35
N GLU A 437 10.96 -1.82 -8.35
CA GLU A 437 10.82 -0.38 -8.05
C GLU A 437 11.25 -0.04 -6.62
N LEU A 438 10.91 -0.86 -5.62
CA LEU A 438 11.40 -0.71 -4.24
C LEU A 438 12.93 -0.82 -4.12
N MET A 439 13.58 -1.60 -5.00
CA MET A 439 15.04 -1.68 -5.10
C MET A 439 15.64 -0.59 -6.01
N GLU A 440 14.91 0.49 -6.30
CA GLU A 440 15.34 1.59 -7.20
C GLU A 440 15.66 1.10 -8.62
N GLY A 441 15.16 -0.05 -9.04
CA GLY A 441 15.42 -0.67 -10.32
C GLY A 441 14.37 -0.37 -11.40
N THR A 442 14.58 -0.94 -12.57
CA THR A 442 13.65 -0.89 -13.70
C THR A 442 13.43 -2.28 -14.28
N ILE A 443 12.20 -2.54 -14.73
CA ILE A 443 11.84 -3.78 -15.40
C ILE A 443 11.30 -3.48 -16.79
N SER A 444 11.67 -4.30 -17.76
CA SER A 444 11.15 -4.23 -19.13
C SER A 444 10.78 -5.61 -19.65
N LEU A 445 9.75 -5.65 -20.49
CA LEU A 445 9.18 -6.86 -21.04
C LEU A 445 9.09 -6.73 -22.56
N LYS A 446 9.61 -7.73 -23.28
CA LYS A 446 9.45 -7.90 -24.72
C LYS A 446 8.93 -9.31 -24.96
N SER A 447 7.85 -9.43 -25.72
CA SER A 447 7.28 -10.73 -26.05
C SER A 447 6.64 -10.70 -27.42
N GLU A 448 6.67 -11.84 -28.08
CA GLU A 448 6.00 -12.07 -29.35
C GLU A 448 5.31 -13.43 -29.28
N GLN A 449 4.05 -13.46 -29.68
CA GLN A 449 3.22 -14.65 -29.60
C GLN A 449 3.80 -15.80 -30.43
N ASN A 450 3.91 -16.98 -29.81
CA ASN A 450 4.53 -18.20 -30.36
C ASN A 450 6.05 -18.14 -30.63
N VAL A 451 6.72 -17.05 -30.25
CA VAL A 451 8.18 -16.90 -30.34
C VAL A 451 8.81 -17.04 -28.95
N GLY A 452 8.31 -16.32 -27.95
CA GLY A 452 8.80 -16.35 -26.59
C GLY A 452 8.74 -14.99 -25.90
N THR A 453 9.32 -14.93 -24.69
CA THR A 453 9.34 -13.73 -23.87
C THR A 453 10.76 -13.41 -23.38
N THR A 454 11.08 -12.14 -23.32
CA THR A 454 12.31 -11.63 -22.68
C THR A 454 11.93 -10.60 -21.64
N ILE A 455 12.29 -10.86 -20.38
CA ILE A 455 12.15 -9.92 -19.26
C ILE A 455 13.55 -9.48 -18.86
N SER A 456 13.76 -8.17 -18.77
CA SER A 456 15.01 -7.59 -18.30
C SER A 456 14.74 -6.72 -17.07
N VAL A 457 15.51 -6.96 -16.03
CA VAL A 457 15.47 -6.23 -14.76
C VAL A 457 16.82 -5.57 -14.54
N THR A 458 16.84 -4.29 -14.23
CA THR A 458 18.09 -3.54 -13.97
C THR A 458 17.98 -2.94 -12.58
N ILE A 459 18.93 -3.28 -11.69
CA ILE A 459 18.89 -2.89 -10.27
C ILE A 459 20.25 -2.30 -9.89
N PRO A 460 20.27 -1.13 -9.20
CA PRO A 460 21.46 -0.57 -8.59
C PRO A 460 21.69 -1.20 -7.21
N PHE A 461 22.89 -1.72 -6.97
CA PHE A 461 23.33 -2.22 -5.67
C PHE A 461 24.49 -1.39 -5.14
N ARG A 462 24.58 -1.22 -3.83
CA ARG A 462 25.79 -0.67 -3.22
C ARG A 462 26.91 -1.72 -3.26
N ILE A 463 28.14 -1.28 -3.53
CA ILE A 463 29.31 -2.15 -3.49
C ILE A 463 29.71 -2.31 -2.03
N ASP A 464 29.89 -3.56 -1.58
CA ASP A 464 30.43 -3.85 -0.27
C ASP A 464 31.97 -3.70 -0.31
N VAL A 465 32.43 -2.50 0.06
CA VAL A 465 33.87 -2.18 0.09
C VAL A 465 34.56 -2.71 1.36
N ASP A 466 33.79 -3.03 2.38
CA ASP A 466 34.28 -3.50 3.68
C ASP A 466 34.35 -5.04 3.75
N TYR A 467 33.96 -5.72 2.66
CA TYR A 467 34.02 -7.17 2.59
C TYR A 467 35.49 -7.63 2.73
N THR A 468 35.74 -8.36 3.78
CA THR A 468 36.99 -9.11 3.98
C THR A 468 36.67 -10.59 3.77
N GLU A 469 37.38 -11.26 2.86
CA GLU A 469 37.22 -12.73 2.70
C GLU A 469 37.33 -13.36 4.07
N PRO A 470 36.32 -14.14 4.52
CA PRO A 470 36.45 -14.94 5.72
C PRO A 470 37.67 -15.84 5.52
N GLN A 471 38.66 -15.80 6.42
CA GLN A 471 39.68 -16.81 6.42
C GLN A 471 39.01 -18.16 6.44
N GLU A 472 39.37 -19.05 5.53
CA GLU A 472 38.90 -20.43 5.41
C GLU A 472 39.21 -21.25 6.69
N ASP A 473 38.43 -21.04 7.76
CA ASP A 473 38.48 -21.85 8.96
C ASP A 473 37.18 -22.61 9.23
N ALA A 474 36.34 -22.76 8.22
CA ALA A 474 35.26 -23.74 8.30
C ALA A 474 35.05 -24.41 6.94
N LYS A 475 35.75 -25.51 6.71
CA LYS A 475 35.27 -26.59 5.82
C LYS A 475 33.81 -26.84 6.18
N PRO A 476 32.89 -27.04 5.19
CA PRO A 476 31.59 -27.58 5.50
C PRO A 476 31.82 -28.84 6.33
N ALA A 477 31.30 -28.85 7.55
CA ALA A 477 31.36 -30.03 8.40
C ALA A 477 30.68 -31.15 7.61
N ASP A 478 31.48 -32.13 7.20
CA ASP A 478 31.01 -33.41 6.71
C ASP A 478 29.85 -33.85 7.60
N ALA A 479 28.76 -34.31 6.99
CA ALA A 479 27.47 -34.63 7.56
C ALA A 479 27.56 -35.19 8.99
N ALA A 480 27.65 -34.30 9.99
CA ALA A 480 27.63 -34.69 11.39
C ALA A 480 26.28 -35.37 11.62
N SER A 481 26.35 -36.63 12.07
CA SER A 481 25.15 -37.39 12.41
C SER A 481 24.36 -36.63 13.46
N LEU A 482 23.08 -36.38 13.18
CA LEU A 482 22.14 -35.77 14.14
C LEU A 482 21.62 -36.80 15.16
N GLU A 483 22.11 -38.02 15.10
CA GLU A 483 21.74 -39.11 16.00
C GLU A 483 22.09 -38.75 17.46
N GLY A 484 21.08 -38.79 18.33
CA GLY A 484 21.24 -38.49 19.75
C GLY A 484 21.13 -36.97 20.08
N VAL A 485 20.86 -36.09 19.14
CA VAL A 485 20.47 -34.70 19.41
C VAL A 485 19.10 -34.70 20.07
N HIS A 486 18.91 -33.85 21.08
CA HIS A 486 17.65 -33.74 21.80
C HIS A 486 17.09 -32.31 21.67
N VAL A 487 15.94 -32.21 21.06
CA VAL A 487 15.24 -30.93 20.76
C VAL A 487 14.05 -30.77 21.68
N LEU A 488 13.87 -29.57 22.23
CA LEU A 488 12.58 -29.12 22.81
C LEU A 488 11.81 -28.41 21.70
N LEU A 489 10.71 -29.00 21.25
CA LEU A 489 9.82 -28.47 20.22
C LEU A 489 8.61 -27.83 20.87
N VAL A 490 8.39 -26.53 20.58
CA VAL A 490 7.32 -25.73 21.18
C VAL A 490 6.43 -25.18 20.07
N GLU A 491 5.20 -25.64 20.03
CA GLU A 491 4.22 -25.31 18.98
C GLU A 491 2.80 -25.48 19.55
N ASP A 492 1.90 -24.54 19.33
CA ASP A 492 0.51 -24.60 19.86
C ASP A 492 -0.44 -25.34 18.92
N ASN A 493 -0.10 -25.46 17.65
CA ASN A 493 -0.91 -26.15 16.66
C ASN A 493 -0.52 -27.62 16.57
N GLU A 494 -1.48 -28.52 16.86
CA GLU A 494 -1.28 -29.97 16.89
C GLU A 494 -0.73 -30.55 15.58
N LEU A 495 -1.23 -30.07 14.43
CA LEU A 495 -0.78 -30.52 13.11
C LEU A 495 0.67 -30.07 12.82
N ASN A 496 1.03 -28.82 13.14
CA ASN A 496 2.39 -28.32 12.97
C ASN A 496 3.35 -29.06 13.90
N MET A 497 2.93 -29.34 15.13
CA MET A 497 3.68 -30.13 16.10
C MET A 497 3.99 -31.53 15.53
N GLU A 498 2.98 -32.23 15.01
CA GLU A 498 3.12 -33.57 14.42
C GLU A 498 4.08 -33.57 13.22
N ILE A 499 3.97 -32.57 12.34
CA ILE A 499 4.85 -32.43 11.17
C ILE A 499 6.29 -32.19 11.60
N ALA A 500 6.55 -31.24 12.48
CA ALA A 500 7.90 -30.93 12.95
C ALA A 500 8.52 -32.09 13.72
N GLU A 501 7.73 -32.73 14.58
CA GLU A 501 8.15 -33.92 15.30
C GLU A 501 8.54 -35.10 14.36
N PHE A 502 7.71 -35.31 13.32
CA PHE A 502 8.00 -36.33 12.30
C PHE A 502 9.33 -36.06 11.57
N LEU A 503 9.57 -34.81 11.14
CA LEU A 503 10.81 -34.44 10.44
C LEU A 503 12.05 -34.65 11.32
N LEU A 504 11.97 -34.25 12.58
CA LEU A 504 13.06 -34.43 13.55
C LEU A 504 13.33 -35.91 13.86
N LYS A 505 12.28 -36.69 14.13
CA LYS A 505 12.41 -38.13 14.41
C LYS A 505 12.96 -38.92 13.20
N LYS A 506 12.53 -38.55 11.99
CA LYS A 506 13.06 -39.13 10.73
C LYS A 506 14.58 -38.93 10.59
N ALA A 507 15.09 -37.81 11.11
CA ALA A 507 16.53 -37.52 11.15
C ALA A 507 17.27 -38.14 12.35
N GLY A 508 16.63 -38.96 13.18
CA GLY A 508 17.23 -39.59 14.35
C GLY A 508 17.32 -38.72 15.61
N ILE A 509 16.60 -37.56 15.61
CA ILE A 509 16.61 -36.61 16.71
C ILE A 509 15.56 -37.00 17.76
N THR A 510 15.91 -36.89 19.03
CA THR A 510 14.98 -37.08 20.15
C THR A 510 14.18 -35.77 20.36
N VAL A 511 12.87 -35.87 20.53
CA VAL A 511 12.01 -34.70 20.66
C VAL A 511 11.26 -34.75 22.00
N THR A 512 11.25 -33.62 22.69
CA THR A 512 10.34 -33.34 23.80
C THR A 512 9.42 -32.20 23.34
N THR A 513 8.13 -32.31 23.56
CA THR A 513 7.13 -31.34 23.09
C THR A 513 6.60 -30.47 24.21
N ALA A 514 6.22 -29.22 23.87
CA ALA A 514 5.46 -28.28 24.71
C ALA A 514 4.48 -27.50 23.83
N TYR A 515 3.28 -27.21 24.35
CA TYR A 515 2.19 -26.61 23.55
C TYR A 515 2.03 -25.10 23.74
N ASN A 516 2.83 -24.47 24.54
CA ASN A 516 2.91 -23.01 24.73
C ASN A 516 4.23 -22.63 25.42
N GLY A 517 4.51 -21.32 25.44
CA GLY A 517 5.75 -20.80 26.04
C GLY A 517 5.89 -21.10 27.52
N GLN A 518 4.79 -21.08 28.28
CA GLN A 518 4.84 -21.39 29.72
C GLN A 518 5.24 -22.84 29.97
N GLU A 519 4.65 -23.78 29.24
CA GLU A 519 4.98 -25.19 29.32
C GLU A 519 6.45 -25.44 28.94
N ALA A 520 6.94 -24.76 27.89
CA ALA A 520 8.34 -24.83 27.49
C ALA A 520 9.30 -24.41 28.61
N VAL A 521 9.02 -23.28 29.27
CA VAL A 521 9.80 -22.81 30.41
C VAL A 521 9.78 -23.81 31.56
N ASP A 522 8.62 -24.38 31.88
CA ASP A 522 8.46 -25.34 32.96
C ASP A 522 9.17 -26.67 32.65
N VAL A 523 9.05 -27.18 31.42
CA VAL A 523 9.79 -28.37 30.94
C VAL A 523 11.29 -28.10 31.01
N PHE A 524 11.75 -26.94 30.53
CA PHE A 524 13.16 -26.60 30.58
C PHE A 524 13.67 -26.50 32.01
N ARG A 525 12.93 -25.92 32.95
CA ARG A 525 13.30 -25.81 34.38
C ARG A 525 13.36 -27.16 35.10
N THR A 526 12.47 -28.09 34.75
CA THR A 526 12.37 -29.40 35.46
C THR A 526 13.36 -30.45 34.99
N LYS A 527 13.84 -30.35 33.75
CA LYS A 527 14.83 -31.30 33.21
C LYS A 527 16.25 -30.95 33.66
N ALA A 528 17.13 -31.94 33.69
CA ALA A 528 18.53 -31.71 34.03
C ALA A 528 19.21 -30.77 33.02
N ALA A 529 20.24 -30.03 33.47
CA ALA A 529 21.03 -29.20 32.57
C ALA A 529 21.74 -30.08 31.53
N GLY A 530 21.81 -29.62 30.26
CA GLY A 530 22.36 -30.36 29.13
C GLY A 530 21.42 -31.43 28.58
N THR A 531 20.14 -31.48 28.98
CA THR A 531 19.16 -32.40 28.39
C THR A 531 18.80 -32.00 26.97
N PHE A 532 18.73 -30.73 26.66
CA PHE A 532 18.39 -30.24 25.33
C PHE A 532 19.60 -29.62 24.65
N ASP A 533 19.77 -29.92 23.36
CA ASP A 533 20.79 -29.33 22.50
C ASP A 533 20.30 -28.08 21.77
N VAL A 534 18.98 -28.02 21.46
CA VAL A 534 18.32 -26.92 20.74
C VAL A 534 16.88 -26.80 21.20
N ILE A 535 16.33 -25.59 21.16
CA ILE A 535 14.90 -25.32 21.36
C ILE A 535 14.35 -24.75 20.06
N LEU A 536 13.32 -25.40 19.50
CA LEU A 536 12.51 -24.86 18.41
C LEU A 536 11.26 -24.21 19.02
N MET A 537 11.11 -22.90 18.83
CA MET A 537 10.11 -22.11 19.53
C MET A 537 9.21 -21.36 18.54
N ASP A 538 7.92 -21.68 18.52
CA ASP A 538 6.95 -20.80 17.83
C ASP A 538 6.91 -19.44 18.52
N VAL A 539 6.92 -18.38 17.72
CA VAL A 539 6.86 -17.01 18.21
C VAL A 539 5.46 -16.65 18.68
N MET A 540 4.44 -17.09 17.95
CA MET A 540 3.03 -16.71 18.18
C MET A 540 2.25 -17.84 18.83
N MET A 541 2.15 -17.84 20.16
CA MET A 541 1.43 -18.86 20.91
C MET A 541 0.53 -18.23 21.98
N PRO A 542 -0.57 -18.90 22.35
CA PRO A 542 -1.41 -18.49 23.48
C PRO A 542 -0.69 -18.72 24.82
N VAL A 543 -1.21 -18.13 25.89
CA VAL A 543 -0.72 -18.21 27.28
C VAL A 543 0.58 -17.45 27.48
N MET A 544 1.65 -17.84 26.78
CA MET A 544 2.95 -17.16 26.74
C MET A 544 3.51 -17.26 25.33
N ASP A 545 3.85 -16.13 24.74
CA ASP A 545 4.49 -16.06 23.42
C ASP A 545 5.94 -16.53 23.47
N GLY A 546 6.47 -16.91 22.30
CA GLY A 546 7.82 -17.47 22.21
C GLY A 546 8.94 -16.50 22.56
N LEU A 547 8.76 -15.19 22.30
CA LEU A 547 9.76 -14.19 22.66
C LEU A 547 9.88 -14.05 24.17
N THR A 548 8.76 -14.05 24.88
CA THR A 548 8.72 -14.03 26.33
C THR A 548 9.28 -15.32 26.92
N ALA A 549 8.93 -16.48 26.35
CA ALA A 549 9.44 -17.77 26.76
C ALA A 549 10.96 -17.86 26.59
N ALA A 550 11.51 -17.37 25.48
CA ALA A 550 12.97 -17.36 25.26
C ALA A 550 13.71 -16.51 26.30
N ARG A 551 13.20 -15.31 26.59
CA ARG A 551 13.77 -14.44 27.65
C ARG A 551 13.73 -15.13 29.02
N GLU A 552 12.61 -15.78 29.36
CA GLU A 552 12.47 -16.51 30.62
C GLU A 552 13.38 -17.74 30.70
N ILE A 553 13.57 -18.48 29.60
CA ILE A 553 14.51 -19.61 29.54
C ILE A 553 15.93 -19.12 29.78
N HIS A 554 16.38 -18.07 29.08
CA HIS A 554 17.71 -17.50 29.26
C HIS A 554 17.91 -16.87 30.65
N ALA A 555 16.86 -16.38 31.29
CA ALA A 555 16.91 -15.86 32.65
C ALA A 555 16.86 -16.93 33.75
N THR A 556 16.65 -18.20 33.40
CA THR A 556 16.66 -19.30 34.36
C THR A 556 18.04 -19.47 34.99
N ASN A 557 18.07 -19.78 36.29
CA ASN A 557 19.33 -20.02 37.01
C ASN A 557 19.87 -21.45 36.73
N ARG A 558 20.11 -21.73 35.46
CA ARG A 558 20.71 -23.02 34.93
C ARG A 558 22.00 -22.69 34.21
N VAL A 559 22.96 -23.62 34.29
CA VAL A 559 24.29 -23.41 33.68
C VAL A 559 24.28 -23.41 32.15
N ASP A 560 23.28 -24.03 31.52
CA ASP A 560 23.07 -24.12 30.07
C ASP A 560 22.07 -23.07 29.54
N ALA A 561 21.37 -22.34 30.41
CA ALA A 561 20.30 -21.44 30.02
C ALA A 561 20.76 -20.29 29.10
N ALA A 562 21.97 -19.77 29.34
CA ALA A 562 22.50 -18.64 28.56
C ALA A 562 23.08 -19.08 27.20
N GLU A 563 23.41 -20.35 27.03
CA GLU A 563 24.12 -20.88 25.84
C GLU A 563 23.23 -21.73 24.93
N ILE A 564 22.05 -22.15 25.43
CA ILE A 564 21.17 -23.03 24.63
C ILE A 564 20.65 -22.27 23.39
N PRO A 565 20.86 -22.79 22.19
CA PRO A 565 20.37 -22.17 20.98
C PRO A 565 18.83 -22.31 20.90
N ILE A 566 18.15 -21.17 20.77
CA ILE A 566 16.70 -21.09 20.55
C ILE A 566 16.46 -20.61 19.12
N PHE A 567 15.74 -21.39 18.33
CA PHE A 567 15.35 -21.05 16.96
C PHE A 567 13.92 -20.57 16.95
N ALA A 568 13.68 -19.41 16.40
CA ALA A 568 12.34 -18.88 16.18
C ALA A 568 11.67 -19.60 15.00
N MET A 569 10.47 -20.12 15.20
CA MET A 569 9.59 -20.59 14.13
C MET A 569 8.52 -19.52 13.90
N THR A 570 8.44 -18.92 12.70
CA THR A 570 7.53 -17.83 12.44
C THR A 570 6.77 -18.02 11.13
N ALA A 571 5.52 -17.54 11.05
CA ALA A 571 4.77 -17.50 9.81
C ALA A 571 5.34 -16.48 8.79
N ASN A 572 6.17 -15.52 9.27
CA ASN A 572 6.74 -14.45 8.48
C ASN A 572 8.21 -14.23 8.85
N ALA A 573 9.11 -14.35 7.88
CA ALA A 573 10.54 -14.07 8.03
C ALA A 573 10.87 -12.58 7.79
N PHE A 574 10.05 -11.63 8.30
CA PHE A 574 10.28 -10.20 8.06
C PHE A 574 11.23 -9.58 9.07
N TYR A 575 11.87 -8.48 8.64
CA TYR A 575 12.94 -7.80 9.36
C TYR A 575 12.60 -7.43 10.81
N ASP A 576 11.37 -7.01 11.10
CA ASP A 576 10.95 -6.62 12.44
C ASP A 576 10.79 -7.84 13.36
N ASP A 577 10.30 -8.97 12.85
CA ASP A 577 10.18 -10.22 13.60
C ASP A 577 11.55 -10.82 13.91
N VAL A 578 12.48 -10.78 12.92
CA VAL A 578 13.87 -11.21 13.07
C VAL A 578 14.61 -10.37 14.11
N ARG A 579 14.39 -9.05 14.14
CA ARG A 579 15.00 -8.16 15.13
C ARG A 579 14.51 -8.47 16.54
N GLN A 580 13.20 -8.58 16.73
CA GLN A 580 12.61 -8.87 18.04
C GLN A 580 13.06 -10.21 18.60
N SER A 581 13.16 -11.22 17.74
CA SER A 581 13.64 -12.56 18.16
C SER A 581 15.12 -12.53 18.54
N LYS A 582 15.96 -11.79 17.81
CA LYS A 582 17.37 -11.57 18.20
C LYS A 582 17.50 -10.83 19.53
N GLU A 583 16.67 -9.79 19.75
CA GLU A 583 16.60 -9.07 21.03
C GLU A 583 16.12 -9.97 22.19
N ALA A 584 15.33 -11.00 21.89
CA ALA A 584 14.93 -12.03 22.83
C ALA A 584 15.98 -13.13 23.06
N GLY A 585 17.12 -13.08 22.36
CA GLY A 585 18.23 -14.04 22.48
C GLY A 585 18.13 -15.24 21.53
N MET A 586 17.17 -15.26 20.59
CA MET A 586 17.08 -16.34 19.61
C MET A 586 18.18 -16.22 18.54
N VAL A 587 18.76 -17.35 18.15
CA VAL A 587 19.97 -17.38 17.29
C VAL A 587 19.68 -17.69 15.83
N GLU A 588 18.53 -18.32 15.52
CA GLU A 588 18.16 -18.73 14.18
C GLU A 588 16.66 -18.48 13.93
N HIS A 589 16.28 -18.37 12.65
CA HIS A 589 14.89 -18.18 12.22
C HIS A 589 14.52 -19.22 11.18
N LEU A 590 13.39 -19.90 11.42
CA LEU A 590 12.81 -20.87 10.51
C LEU A 590 11.42 -20.37 10.08
N SER A 591 11.18 -20.31 8.78
CA SER A 591 9.89 -19.94 8.23
C SER A 591 8.91 -21.12 8.27
N LYS A 592 7.66 -20.87 8.65
CA LYS A 592 6.57 -21.85 8.50
C LYS A 592 5.95 -21.72 7.09
N PRO A 593 5.66 -22.83 6.39
CA PRO A 593 5.85 -24.23 6.82
C PRO A 593 7.32 -24.65 6.84
N ILE A 594 7.69 -25.37 7.88
CA ILE A 594 9.08 -25.82 8.10
C ILE A 594 9.53 -26.75 6.97
N GLN A 595 10.66 -26.41 6.34
CA GLN A 595 11.28 -27.25 5.33
C GLN A 595 12.33 -28.16 5.99
N GLU A 596 12.28 -29.47 5.65
CA GLU A 596 13.16 -30.48 6.25
C GLU A 596 14.65 -30.10 6.17
N GLN A 597 15.09 -29.68 4.97
CA GLN A 597 16.51 -29.36 4.75
C GLN A 597 16.95 -28.14 5.57
N GLU A 598 16.17 -27.08 5.56
CA GLU A 598 16.46 -25.86 6.30
C GLU A 598 16.54 -26.08 7.80
N LEU A 599 15.59 -26.88 8.34
CA LEU A 599 15.56 -27.27 9.75
C LEU A 599 16.82 -28.04 10.14
N LEU A 600 17.16 -29.07 9.38
CA LEU A 600 18.29 -29.94 9.71
C LEU A 600 19.64 -29.21 9.55
N ASP A 601 19.77 -28.33 8.55
CA ASP A 601 20.98 -27.54 8.35
C ASP A 601 21.14 -26.47 9.45
N ALA A 602 20.06 -25.86 9.91
CA ALA A 602 20.08 -24.97 11.05
C ALA A 602 20.56 -25.71 12.33
N ILE A 603 20.04 -26.89 12.60
CA ILE A 603 20.45 -27.69 13.75
C ILE A 603 21.93 -28.04 13.64
N ARG A 604 22.45 -28.50 12.48
CA ARG A 604 23.86 -28.83 12.26
C ARG A 604 24.81 -27.68 12.55
N ARG A 605 24.41 -26.43 12.19
CA ARG A 605 25.24 -25.24 12.44
C ARG A 605 25.43 -24.91 13.91
N HIS A 606 24.46 -25.24 14.75
CA HIS A 606 24.44 -24.80 16.15
C HIS A 606 24.72 -25.91 17.17
N VAL A 607 24.54 -27.18 16.79
CA VAL A 607 24.88 -28.29 17.68
C VAL A 607 26.36 -28.63 17.56
N LYS A 608 27.14 -28.26 18.57
CA LYS A 608 28.56 -28.61 18.71
C LYS A 608 28.66 -30.02 19.29
N ARG A 609 28.95 -31.02 18.48
CA ARG A 609 29.41 -32.33 18.95
C ARG A 609 30.79 -32.63 18.45
#